data_cb9dca0c24cbe9d21f093a3835fb6b7c
#
_entry.id   cb9dca0c24cbe9d21f093a3835fb6b7c
#
_cell.length_a   1.000
_cell.length_b   1.000
_cell.length_c   1.000
_cell.angle_alpha   90.00
_cell.angle_beta   90.00
_cell.angle_gamma   90.00
#
_symmetry.space_group_name_H-M   'P 1'
#
loop_
_entity.id
_entity.type
_entity.pdbx_description
1 polymer ?
#
loop_
_entity_poly.entity_id
_entity_poly.type
_entity_poly.pdbx_seq_one_letter_code
_entity_poly.pdbx_strand_id
1 'polypeptide(L)'
;MANLITHSLSYSKESINEYFLKPVFIENEIRDIITVRTDIKTGEKLDFIGKLTKITKAYAQGTSFTSATGVTITQKEITTKGMKAEAYQNGKAFLNYVKQAALKAGVNENNISGTIFEKIVMDVFVNGLRSDFQRQVCLNNTLSETLSSGLPTGVANPDYSVYEGFWPRFIKDVVASTIPSGQRVTINNSAVAQVATHTLTGTSGTANIAINGVNYLATFTTDLTTSAANFVTSHAAALLLRGIVATSSGATVILTASIAGVAFTTTAAANVSGNLAGSLAATTANTAPAALGTDEAADVFSSMVKAATNELISMDGCYIACTRSMIENYKSTLRALNGSESAVEMMLNGRKVLSFDGYPLIVRKDWDTHLAADFPGQYPHRAWMSVKENLIFGTDGASDDNSVEVFYDQVSQNNIFRAEYKAGTQYIHPELLVLAY
;
A
#
# COMPACT_ATOMS: atom_id res chain seq x y z
N MET A 1 1.47 -4.03 -47.35
CA MET A 1 2.25 -5.11 -46.71
C MET A 1 1.26 -5.92 -45.89
N ALA A 2 1.07 -7.19 -46.26
CA ALA A 2 0.16 -8.07 -45.57
C ALA A 2 0.75 -8.41 -44.19
N ASN A 3 0.01 -8.18 -43.12
CA ASN A 3 0.35 -8.67 -41.79
C ASN A 3 0.33 -10.20 -41.87
N LEU A 4 1.50 -10.82 -41.80
CA LEU A 4 1.60 -12.24 -41.46
C LEU A 4 1.15 -12.33 -39.99
N ILE A 5 -0.03 -12.88 -39.80
CA ILE A 5 -0.53 -13.23 -38.47
C ILE A 5 0.34 -14.36 -37.94
N THR A 6 1.34 -14.03 -37.19
CA THR A 6 2.03 -14.99 -36.35
C THR A 6 1.06 -15.37 -35.23
N HIS A 7 0.89 -16.66 -35.00
CA HIS A 7 -0.03 -17.22 -34.01
C HIS A 7 0.14 -16.55 -32.66
N SER A 8 -0.78 -15.68 -32.30
CA SER A 8 -1.00 -15.30 -30.92
C SER A 8 -1.85 -16.40 -30.30
N LEU A 9 -1.31 -17.09 -29.33
CA LEU A 9 -2.12 -17.95 -28.47
C LEU A 9 -2.90 -17.01 -27.55
N SER A 10 -4.12 -16.66 -27.92
CA SER A 10 -5.06 -16.03 -26.99
C SER A 10 -5.72 -17.13 -26.19
N TYR A 11 -5.61 -17.05 -24.87
CA TYR A 11 -6.31 -17.97 -23.98
C TYR A 11 -7.82 -17.68 -24.01
N SER A 12 -8.64 -18.74 -24.05
CA SER A 12 -10.09 -18.59 -23.88
C SER A 12 -10.43 -18.05 -22.50
N LYS A 13 -11.63 -17.47 -22.32
CA LYS A 13 -12.10 -16.95 -21.03
C LYS A 13 -12.00 -17.98 -19.89
N GLU A 14 -12.21 -19.26 -20.19
CA GLU A 14 -12.05 -20.35 -19.22
C GLU A 14 -10.59 -20.61 -18.88
N SER A 15 -9.69 -20.59 -19.86
CA SER A 15 -8.24 -20.75 -19.64
C SER A 15 -7.64 -19.56 -18.91
N ILE A 16 -8.11 -18.33 -19.13
CA ILE A 16 -7.69 -17.14 -18.36
C ILE A 16 -8.05 -17.33 -16.89
N ASN A 17 -9.24 -17.82 -16.57
CA ASN A 17 -9.65 -18.09 -15.20
C ASN A 17 -8.74 -19.14 -14.54
N GLU A 18 -8.36 -20.19 -15.25
CA GLU A 18 -7.57 -21.29 -14.70
C GLU A 18 -6.08 -20.93 -14.56
N TYR A 19 -5.49 -20.27 -15.55
CA TYR A 19 -4.05 -19.98 -15.59
C TYR A 19 -3.66 -18.65 -14.96
N PHE A 20 -4.57 -17.70 -14.85
CA PHE A 20 -4.28 -16.36 -14.37
C PHE A 20 -5.08 -15.98 -13.12
N LEU A 21 -6.41 -15.94 -13.20
CA LEU A 21 -7.22 -15.45 -12.09
C LEU A 21 -7.13 -16.32 -10.83
N LYS A 22 -7.28 -17.64 -10.99
CA LYS A 22 -7.14 -18.55 -9.86
C LYS A 22 -5.75 -18.49 -9.23
N PRO A 23 -4.65 -18.70 -9.97
CA PRO A 23 -3.34 -18.73 -9.36
C PRO A 23 -2.94 -17.38 -8.76
N VAL A 24 -3.17 -16.28 -9.47
CA VAL A 24 -2.68 -14.97 -9.03
C VAL A 24 -3.52 -14.37 -7.92
N PHE A 25 -4.85 -14.36 -8.04
CA PHE A 25 -5.72 -13.65 -7.12
C PHE A 25 -6.45 -14.54 -6.13
N ILE A 26 -6.88 -15.74 -6.56
CA ILE A 26 -7.76 -16.59 -5.76
C ILE A 26 -7.00 -17.55 -4.86
N GLU A 27 -5.88 -18.10 -5.31
CA GLU A 27 -5.08 -19.08 -4.55
C GLU A 27 -3.90 -18.46 -3.80
N ASN A 28 -3.82 -17.13 -3.76
CA ASN A 28 -2.73 -16.42 -3.10
C ASN A 28 -2.92 -16.38 -1.58
N GLU A 29 -1.82 -16.48 -0.83
CA GLU A 29 -1.81 -16.43 0.65
C GLU A 29 -2.44 -15.14 1.22
N ILE A 30 -2.42 -14.05 0.48
CA ILE A 30 -3.04 -12.78 0.91
C ILE A 30 -4.56 -12.89 1.05
N ARG A 31 -5.18 -13.86 0.39
CA ARG A 31 -6.62 -14.13 0.52
C ARG A 31 -7.05 -14.54 1.92
N ASP A 32 -6.15 -14.97 2.76
CA ASP A 32 -6.47 -15.27 4.16
C ASP A 32 -6.81 -14.00 4.94
N ILE A 33 -6.33 -12.84 4.47
CA ILE A 33 -6.52 -11.54 5.12
C ILE A 33 -7.39 -10.55 4.35
N ILE A 34 -7.72 -10.81 3.08
CA ILE A 34 -8.56 -9.92 2.26
C ILE A 34 -9.66 -10.67 1.53
N THR A 35 -10.71 -9.96 1.16
CA THR A 35 -11.74 -10.46 0.25
C THR A 35 -11.45 -9.99 -1.16
N VAL A 36 -11.29 -10.92 -2.09
CA VAL A 36 -11.13 -10.62 -3.51
C VAL A 36 -12.52 -10.59 -4.16
N ARG A 37 -12.86 -9.47 -4.78
CA ARG A 37 -14.05 -9.33 -5.63
C ARG A 37 -13.61 -9.25 -7.09
N THR A 38 -14.12 -10.13 -7.89
CA THR A 38 -14.02 -10.11 -9.35
C THR A 38 -15.21 -9.31 -9.91
N ASP A 39 -15.09 -8.83 -11.13
CA ASP A 39 -16.14 -8.06 -11.84
C ASP A 39 -16.44 -6.67 -11.25
N ILE A 40 -15.49 -6.05 -10.56
CA ILE A 40 -15.64 -4.68 -10.10
C ILE A 40 -15.40 -3.71 -11.26
N LYS A 41 -16.42 -2.93 -11.58
CA LYS A 41 -16.28 -1.79 -12.49
C LYS A 41 -15.63 -0.62 -11.77
N THR A 42 -14.80 0.13 -12.46
CA THR A 42 -14.19 1.36 -11.91
C THR A 42 -15.27 2.31 -11.40
N GLY A 43 -15.13 2.76 -10.16
CA GLY A 43 -16.11 3.65 -9.52
C GLY A 43 -17.32 2.91 -8.92
N GLU A 44 -17.19 1.61 -8.63
CA GLU A 44 -18.24 0.88 -7.92
C GLU A 44 -18.37 1.40 -6.48
N LYS A 45 -19.58 1.71 -6.10
CA LYS A 45 -19.91 2.19 -4.76
C LYS A 45 -20.25 1.03 -3.85
N LEU A 46 -19.60 1.04 -2.69
CA LEU A 46 -19.86 0.12 -1.60
C LEU A 46 -20.70 0.84 -0.56
N ASP A 47 -21.94 0.40 -0.38
CA ASP A 47 -22.89 1.00 0.56
C ASP A 47 -22.77 0.35 1.94
N PHE A 48 -22.73 1.16 2.97
CA PHE A 48 -22.66 0.71 4.36
C PHE A 48 -23.81 1.29 5.16
N ILE A 49 -24.48 0.41 5.88
CA ILE A 49 -25.56 0.77 6.79
C ILE A 49 -24.97 0.78 8.20
N GLY A 50 -24.97 1.93 8.84
CA GLY A 50 -24.56 2.08 10.23
C GLY A 50 -25.46 1.29 11.17
N LYS A 51 -25.04 1.09 12.41
CA LYS A 51 -25.76 0.34 13.43
C LYS A 51 -26.72 1.25 14.21
N LEU A 52 -27.96 0.78 14.41
CA LEU A 52 -28.87 1.41 15.37
C LEU A 52 -28.48 1.03 16.80
N THR A 53 -28.29 2.02 17.65
CA THR A 53 -28.01 1.83 19.08
C THR A 53 -29.08 2.48 19.94
N LYS A 54 -29.34 1.90 21.13
CA LYS A 54 -30.23 2.46 22.14
C LYS A 54 -31.68 2.69 21.65
N ILE A 55 -32.20 1.78 20.85
CA ILE A 55 -33.58 1.85 20.32
C ILE A 55 -34.63 1.47 21.35
N THR A 56 -34.29 0.64 22.32
CA THR A 56 -35.21 0.20 23.37
C THR A 56 -35.36 1.28 24.44
N LYS A 57 -36.57 1.62 24.75
CA LYS A 57 -36.95 2.60 25.80
C LYS A 57 -37.94 1.97 26.74
N ALA A 58 -38.05 2.51 27.96
CA ALA A 58 -39.07 2.10 28.90
C ALA A 58 -40.47 2.39 28.29
N TYR A 59 -41.38 1.44 28.38
CA TYR A 59 -42.76 1.63 27.98
C TYR A 59 -43.45 2.55 28.97
N ALA A 60 -44.05 3.59 28.48
CA ALA A 60 -44.94 4.45 29.25
C ALA A 60 -46.25 4.65 28.46
N GLN A 61 -47.38 4.32 29.07
CA GLN A 61 -48.69 4.44 28.46
C GLN A 61 -49.04 5.92 28.21
N GLY A 62 -49.48 6.26 27.02
CA GLY A 62 -49.85 7.63 26.66
C GLY A 62 -48.72 8.55 26.22
N THR A 63 -47.51 8.06 26.07
CA THR A 63 -46.41 8.84 25.48
C THR A 63 -46.42 8.77 23.96
N SER A 64 -46.08 9.89 23.32
CA SER A 64 -45.95 9.96 21.86
C SER A 64 -44.78 9.06 21.41
N PHE A 65 -44.91 8.49 20.21
CA PHE A 65 -43.82 7.78 19.57
C PHE A 65 -42.60 8.68 19.41
N THR A 66 -41.47 8.25 19.96
CA THR A 66 -40.20 8.96 19.80
C THR A 66 -39.32 8.13 18.90
N SER A 67 -39.01 8.64 17.71
CA SER A 67 -38.10 7.98 16.78
C SER A 67 -36.71 7.78 17.41
N ALA A 68 -36.10 6.64 17.15
CA ALA A 68 -34.67 6.46 17.39
C ALA A 68 -33.88 7.34 16.43
N THR A 69 -32.60 7.62 16.78
CA THR A 69 -31.70 8.29 15.86
C THR A 69 -31.56 7.45 14.60
N GLY A 70 -31.73 8.08 13.43
CA GLY A 70 -31.67 7.36 12.14
C GLY A 70 -30.29 6.74 11.91
N VAL A 71 -30.25 5.68 11.11
CA VAL A 71 -29.00 5.06 10.64
C VAL A 71 -28.45 5.91 9.51
N THR A 72 -27.15 6.21 9.57
CA THR A 72 -26.45 6.85 8.46
C THR A 72 -25.98 5.78 7.48
N ILE A 73 -26.35 5.92 6.21
CA ILE A 73 -25.77 5.12 5.13
C ILE A 73 -24.56 5.91 4.63
N THR A 74 -23.41 5.27 4.65
CA THR A 74 -22.18 5.83 4.09
C THR A 74 -21.79 5.03 2.85
N GLN A 75 -21.19 5.69 1.88
CA GLN A 75 -20.71 5.08 0.64
C GLN A 75 -19.21 5.25 0.55
N LYS A 76 -18.50 4.19 0.20
CA LYS A 76 -17.10 4.25 -0.22
C LYS A 76 -17.00 3.74 -1.64
N GLU A 77 -16.19 4.40 -2.44
CA GLU A 77 -15.94 4.03 -3.83
C GLU A 77 -14.67 3.21 -3.94
N ILE A 78 -14.75 2.11 -4.67
CA ILE A 78 -13.57 1.35 -5.07
C ILE A 78 -13.17 1.76 -6.48
N THR A 79 -11.98 2.36 -6.62
CA THR A 79 -11.43 2.78 -7.89
C THR A 79 -10.38 1.79 -8.34
N THR A 80 -10.61 1.14 -9.48
CA THR A 80 -9.64 0.23 -10.11
C THR A 80 -8.81 0.98 -11.15
N LYS A 81 -7.54 0.60 -11.30
CA LYS A 81 -6.59 1.13 -12.27
C LYS A 81 -6.06 0.00 -13.14
N GLY A 82 -5.84 0.29 -14.43
CA GLY A 82 -5.22 -0.66 -15.35
C GLY A 82 -3.79 -0.98 -14.95
N MET A 83 -3.48 -2.26 -14.94
CA MET A 83 -2.15 -2.82 -14.66
C MET A 83 -1.69 -3.60 -15.89
N LYS A 84 -0.40 -3.56 -16.15
CA LYS A 84 0.25 -4.31 -17.22
C LYS A 84 1.49 -4.99 -16.67
N ALA A 85 1.60 -6.28 -16.91
CA ALA A 85 2.81 -7.04 -16.63
C ALA A 85 3.32 -7.64 -17.93
N GLU A 86 4.59 -7.43 -18.21
CA GLU A 86 5.25 -7.93 -19.40
C GLU A 86 6.57 -8.62 -19.03
N ALA A 87 6.81 -9.76 -19.65
CA ALA A 87 8.08 -10.45 -19.61
C ALA A 87 8.43 -10.95 -21.01
N TYR A 88 9.69 -11.04 -21.31
CA TYR A 88 10.18 -11.65 -22.54
C TYR A 88 11.22 -12.72 -22.27
N GLN A 89 11.26 -13.73 -23.10
CA GLN A 89 12.22 -14.80 -23.04
C GLN A 89 12.77 -15.13 -24.42
N ASN A 90 14.08 -15.06 -24.57
CA ASN A 90 14.74 -15.54 -25.77
C ASN A 90 14.85 -17.06 -25.73
N GLY A 91 14.35 -17.73 -26.76
CA GLY A 91 14.40 -19.19 -26.87
C GLY A 91 15.81 -19.76 -26.84
N LYS A 92 16.79 -19.07 -27.46
CA LYS A 92 18.20 -19.50 -27.49
C LYS A 92 18.86 -19.57 -26.11
N ALA A 93 18.37 -18.80 -25.14
CA ALA A 93 18.89 -18.84 -23.77
C ALA A 93 18.71 -20.23 -23.12
N PHE A 94 17.70 -20.99 -23.54
CA PHE A 94 17.43 -22.34 -23.05
C PHE A 94 18.26 -23.42 -23.77
N LEU A 95 18.77 -23.13 -24.97
CA LEU A 95 19.46 -24.14 -25.80
C LEU A 95 20.72 -24.72 -25.15
N ASN A 96 21.42 -23.94 -24.35
CA ASN A 96 22.63 -24.42 -23.67
C ASN A 96 22.35 -25.48 -22.62
N TYR A 97 21.13 -25.51 -22.07
CA TYR A 97 20.73 -26.45 -21.03
C TYR A 97 19.87 -27.62 -21.53
N VAL A 98 19.26 -27.50 -22.72
CA VAL A 98 18.19 -28.40 -23.15
C VAL A 98 18.36 -28.95 -24.55
N LYS A 99 19.49 -28.72 -25.18
CA LYS A 99 19.80 -29.19 -26.55
C LYS A 99 19.51 -30.69 -26.81
N GLN A 100 19.44 -31.51 -25.77
CA GLN A 100 19.29 -32.95 -25.93
C GLN A 100 17.86 -33.50 -25.77
N ALA A 101 16.94 -32.79 -25.17
CA ALA A 101 15.67 -33.41 -24.75
C ALA A 101 14.41 -32.91 -25.47
N ALA A 102 14.41 -31.74 -26.12
CA ALA A 102 13.14 -31.08 -26.49
C ALA A 102 13.05 -30.53 -27.95
N LEU A 103 14.10 -30.52 -28.74
CA LEU A 103 14.01 -30.02 -30.11
C LEU A 103 13.67 -31.14 -31.06
N LYS A 104 12.41 -31.22 -31.48
CA LYS A 104 12.02 -32.00 -32.66
C LYS A 104 12.55 -31.29 -33.91
N ALA A 105 13.07 -32.06 -34.88
CA ALA A 105 13.51 -31.53 -36.14
C ALA A 105 12.42 -30.66 -36.80
N GLY A 106 12.76 -29.43 -37.18
CA GLY A 106 11.84 -28.51 -37.87
C GLY A 106 11.19 -27.43 -36.98
N VAL A 107 11.48 -27.37 -35.68
CA VAL A 107 10.99 -26.29 -34.79
C VAL A 107 11.97 -25.11 -34.84
N ASN A 108 11.42 -23.88 -34.94
CA ASN A 108 12.23 -22.66 -34.83
C ASN A 108 12.82 -22.58 -33.41
N GLU A 109 14.14 -22.59 -33.30
CA GLU A 109 14.87 -22.57 -32.02
C GLU A 109 14.53 -21.35 -31.12
N ASN A 110 14.02 -20.28 -31.70
CA ASN A 110 13.64 -19.07 -30.97
C ASN A 110 12.19 -19.09 -30.47
N ASN A 111 11.33 -19.91 -31.08
CA ASN A 111 9.92 -19.99 -30.73
C ASN A 111 9.66 -21.18 -29.79
N ILE A 112 9.36 -20.88 -28.53
CA ILE A 112 9.04 -21.90 -27.51
C ILE A 112 7.54 -22.27 -27.47
N SER A 113 6.72 -21.65 -28.30
CA SER A 113 5.27 -21.87 -28.34
C SER A 113 4.91 -23.34 -28.55
N GLY A 114 3.99 -23.88 -27.75
CA GLY A 114 3.58 -25.28 -27.77
C GLY A 114 4.58 -26.25 -27.17
N THR A 115 5.67 -25.78 -26.58
CA THR A 115 6.70 -26.61 -25.95
C THR A 115 6.54 -26.68 -24.42
N ILE A 116 7.21 -27.64 -23.78
CA ILE A 116 7.28 -27.73 -22.28
C ILE A 116 7.87 -26.44 -21.68
N PHE A 117 8.73 -25.73 -22.43
CA PHE A 117 9.36 -24.49 -21.99
C PHE A 117 8.39 -23.34 -21.87
N GLU A 118 7.42 -23.23 -22.76
CA GLU A 118 6.34 -22.25 -22.65
C GLU A 118 5.67 -22.39 -21.28
N LYS A 119 5.33 -23.61 -20.89
CA LYS A 119 4.70 -23.88 -19.58
C LYS A 119 5.60 -23.48 -18.41
N ILE A 120 6.88 -23.83 -18.46
CA ILE A 120 7.84 -23.47 -17.39
C ILE A 120 7.98 -21.95 -17.26
N VAL A 121 8.10 -21.22 -18.38
CA VAL A 121 8.22 -19.75 -18.36
C VAL A 121 6.90 -19.14 -17.92
N MET A 122 5.75 -19.69 -18.31
CA MET A 122 4.45 -19.25 -17.84
C MET A 122 4.32 -19.44 -16.32
N ASP A 123 4.74 -20.57 -15.78
CA ASP A 123 4.71 -20.82 -14.33
C ASP A 123 5.60 -19.82 -13.58
N VAL A 124 6.79 -19.49 -14.11
CA VAL A 124 7.67 -18.45 -13.55
C VAL A 124 7.00 -17.08 -13.60
N PHE A 125 6.39 -16.73 -14.74
CA PHE A 125 5.68 -15.46 -14.92
C PHE A 125 4.50 -15.33 -13.95
N VAL A 126 3.67 -16.35 -13.82
CA VAL A 126 2.53 -16.39 -12.89
C VAL A 126 2.99 -16.30 -11.43
N ASN A 127 4.09 -16.97 -11.07
CA ASN A 127 4.65 -16.86 -9.72
C ASN A 127 5.21 -15.46 -9.43
N GLY A 128 5.82 -14.81 -10.42
CA GLY A 128 6.22 -13.40 -10.33
C GLY A 128 5.02 -12.49 -10.07
N LEU A 129 3.95 -12.68 -10.84
CA LEU A 129 2.70 -11.92 -10.65
C LEU A 129 2.06 -12.16 -9.27
N ARG A 130 2.13 -13.38 -8.75
CA ARG A 130 1.67 -13.67 -7.37
C ARG A 130 2.45 -12.87 -6.33
N SER A 131 3.76 -12.81 -6.47
CA SER A 131 4.63 -12.05 -5.57
C SER A 131 4.34 -10.56 -5.68
N ASP A 132 4.22 -10.04 -6.91
CA ASP A 132 3.87 -8.63 -7.15
C ASP A 132 2.50 -8.28 -6.60
N PHE A 133 1.51 -9.15 -6.74
CA PHE A 133 0.19 -8.96 -6.18
C PHE A 133 0.23 -8.83 -4.66
N GLN A 134 0.97 -9.71 -3.97
CA GLN A 134 1.12 -9.64 -2.51
C GLN A 134 1.73 -8.32 -2.05
N ARG A 135 2.77 -7.87 -2.75
CA ARG A 135 3.45 -6.60 -2.50
C ARG A 135 2.52 -5.40 -2.75
N GLN A 136 1.94 -5.36 -3.94
CA GLN A 136 1.17 -4.21 -4.43
C GLN A 136 -0.13 -3.98 -3.66
N VAL A 137 -0.87 -5.03 -3.32
CA VAL A 137 -2.12 -4.91 -2.55
C VAL A 137 -1.92 -4.19 -1.22
N CYS A 138 -0.78 -4.41 -0.59
CA CYS A 138 -0.50 -3.83 0.72
C CYS A 138 0.26 -2.50 0.64
N LEU A 139 1.22 -2.36 -0.29
CA LEU A 139 2.22 -1.30 -0.24
C LEU A 139 2.12 -0.27 -1.38
N ASN A 140 1.31 -0.51 -2.43
CA ASN A 140 1.15 0.46 -3.52
C ASN A 140 0.72 1.82 -2.99
N ASN A 141 1.39 2.87 -3.46
CA ASN A 141 1.14 4.25 -3.06
C ASN A 141 1.28 5.16 -4.28
N THR A 142 0.20 5.81 -4.68
CA THR A 142 0.18 6.73 -5.84
C THR A 142 1.15 7.90 -5.70
N LEU A 143 1.62 8.17 -4.50
CA LEU A 143 2.62 9.21 -4.19
C LEU A 143 4.03 8.63 -3.99
N SER A 144 4.22 7.33 -4.25
CA SER A 144 5.54 6.71 -4.16
C SER A 144 6.46 7.29 -5.21
N GLU A 145 7.65 7.67 -4.77
CA GLU A 145 8.71 8.22 -5.60
C GLU A 145 9.90 7.28 -5.65
N THR A 146 10.64 7.32 -6.75
CA THR A 146 11.93 6.63 -6.83
C THR A 146 12.89 7.23 -5.81
N LEU A 147 13.79 6.41 -5.29
CA LEU A 147 14.76 6.84 -4.29
C LEU A 147 16.15 7.03 -4.91
N SER A 148 16.85 8.06 -4.47
CA SER A 148 18.28 8.25 -4.72
C SER A 148 18.98 8.42 -3.37
N SER A 149 19.91 7.52 -3.05
CA SER A 149 20.57 7.50 -1.74
C SER A 149 19.58 7.47 -0.55
N GLY A 150 18.45 6.77 -0.71
CA GLY A 150 17.40 6.67 0.30
C GLY A 150 16.44 7.87 0.40
N LEU A 151 16.60 8.87 -0.46
CA LEU A 151 15.76 10.08 -0.46
C LEU A 151 14.84 10.13 -1.69
N PRO A 152 13.60 10.63 -1.56
CA PRO A 152 12.67 10.79 -2.67
C PRO A 152 13.24 11.75 -3.75
N THR A 153 13.02 11.41 -5.01
CA THR A 153 13.56 12.16 -6.17
C THR A 153 12.55 13.08 -6.85
N GLY A 154 11.27 13.04 -6.48
CA GLY A 154 10.20 13.72 -7.20
C GLY A 154 9.70 12.96 -8.45
N VAL A 155 10.28 11.81 -8.77
CA VAL A 155 9.88 10.98 -9.90
C VAL A 155 9.04 9.82 -9.39
N ALA A 156 7.83 9.64 -9.96
CA ALA A 156 6.94 8.54 -9.56
C ALA A 156 7.63 7.18 -9.71
N ASN A 157 7.48 6.34 -8.69
CA ASN A 157 8.00 4.97 -8.72
C ASN A 157 7.04 4.09 -9.54
N PRO A 158 7.43 3.55 -10.69
CA PRO A 158 6.55 2.79 -11.56
C PRO A 158 6.06 1.48 -10.92
N ASP A 159 6.82 0.94 -9.95
CA ASP A 159 6.50 -0.34 -9.30
C ASP A 159 5.39 -0.22 -8.24
N TYR A 160 5.10 0.99 -7.76
CA TYR A 160 4.18 1.24 -6.65
C TYR A 160 3.13 2.32 -6.91
N SER A 161 3.31 3.20 -7.91
CA SER A 161 2.51 4.42 -8.04
C SER A 161 1.19 4.29 -8.80
N VAL A 162 0.70 3.05 -9.06
CA VAL A 162 -0.47 2.83 -9.93
C VAL A 162 -1.80 3.04 -9.19
N TYR A 163 -1.96 2.43 -8.01
CA TYR A 163 -3.16 2.55 -7.17
C TYR A 163 -2.78 2.56 -5.69
N GLU A 164 -3.74 2.88 -4.81
CA GLU A 164 -3.49 2.86 -3.37
C GLU A 164 -3.66 1.45 -2.81
N GLY A 165 -2.60 0.91 -2.20
CA GLY A 165 -2.65 -0.29 -1.38
C GLY A 165 -3.26 -0.02 0.00
N PHE A 166 -3.42 -1.07 0.82
CA PHE A 166 -4.05 -0.91 2.13
C PHE A 166 -3.27 0.01 3.06
N TRP A 167 -1.94 -0.18 3.20
CA TRP A 167 -1.14 0.64 4.13
C TRP A 167 -1.16 2.14 3.80
N PRO A 168 -0.87 2.58 2.58
CA PRO A 168 -0.97 4.01 2.26
C PRO A 168 -2.38 4.56 2.44
N ARG A 169 -3.42 3.78 2.14
CA ARG A 169 -4.81 4.17 2.38
C ARG A 169 -5.08 4.35 3.87
N PHE A 170 -4.66 3.42 4.72
CA PHE A 170 -4.81 3.53 6.17
C PHE A 170 -4.09 4.77 6.71
N ILE A 171 -2.85 5.02 6.29
CA ILE A 171 -2.07 6.18 6.74
C ILE A 171 -2.73 7.50 6.28
N LYS A 172 -3.25 7.57 5.05
CA LYS A 172 -4.02 8.74 4.57
C LYS A 172 -5.26 8.97 5.42
N ASP A 173 -5.99 7.93 5.76
CA ASP A 173 -7.21 8.01 6.57
C ASP A 173 -6.90 8.28 8.05
N VAL A 174 -5.72 7.90 8.54
CA VAL A 174 -5.19 8.32 9.84
C VAL A 174 -4.93 9.83 9.86
N VAL A 175 -4.25 10.36 8.84
CA VAL A 175 -3.98 11.79 8.70
C VAL A 175 -5.28 12.59 8.55
N ALA A 176 -6.24 12.09 7.77
CA ALA A 176 -7.56 12.67 7.61
C ALA A 176 -8.47 12.51 8.83
N SER A 177 -8.01 11.83 9.91
CA SER A 177 -8.79 11.49 11.08
C SER A 177 -10.06 10.68 10.84
N THR A 178 -10.12 9.97 9.70
CA THR A 178 -11.20 9.03 9.38
C THR A 178 -11.13 7.78 10.26
N ILE A 179 -9.91 7.32 10.58
CA ILE A 179 -9.67 6.26 11.55
C ILE A 179 -9.55 6.90 12.94
N PRO A 180 -10.39 6.51 13.91
CA PRO A 180 -10.37 7.08 15.27
C PRO A 180 -9.00 6.94 15.95
N SER A 181 -8.60 7.95 16.73
CA SER A 181 -7.32 7.93 17.45
C SER A 181 -7.21 6.77 18.44
N GLY A 182 -8.34 6.36 19.04
CA GLY A 182 -8.38 5.19 19.94
C GLY A 182 -8.09 3.85 19.30
N GLN A 183 -8.10 3.75 17.97
CA GLN A 183 -7.78 2.55 17.20
C GLN A 183 -6.36 2.58 16.60
N ARG A 184 -5.51 3.47 17.11
CA ARG A 184 -4.12 3.63 16.68
C ARG A 184 -3.19 3.27 17.82
N VAL A 185 -2.26 2.38 17.59
CA VAL A 185 -1.22 1.96 18.52
C VAL A 185 0.13 2.38 17.97
N THR A 186 0.90 3.10 18.76
CA THR A 186 2.25 3.51 18.34
C THR A 186 3.24 2.40 18.65
N ILE A 187 4.06 2.07 17.66
CA ILE A 187 5.20 1.16 17.81
C ILE A 187 6.45 2.02 17.86
N ASN A 188 7.26 1.85 18.88
CA ASN A 188 8.56 2.49 19.07
C ASN A 188 8.65 3.94 18.53
N ASN A 189 8.56 4.87 19.39
CA ASN A 189 8.53 6.30 19.09
C ASN A 189 9.91 6.99 19.14
N SER A 190 11.01 6.27 19.02
CA SER A 190 12.34 6.86 18.94
C SER A 190 12.60 7.61 17.62
N ALA A 191 11.76 7.41 16.62
CA ALA A 191 11.82 8.16 15.37
C ALA A 191 11.51 9.64 15.59
N VAL A 192 12.27 10.51 14.90
CA VAL A 192 12.09 11.95 14.95
C VAL A 192 11.67 12.47 13.59
N ALA A 193 10.59 13.26 13.58
CA ALA A 193 10.13 13.90 12.35
C ALA A 193 11.09 15.03 11.93
N GLN A 194 11.44 15.05 10.65
CA GLN A 194 12.22 16.16 10.08
C GLN A 194 11.43 17.44 10.14
N VAL A 195 12.12 18.54 10.50
CA VAL A 195 11.60 19.91 10.39
C VAL A 195 12.59 20.76 9.62
N ALA A 196 12.11 21.43 8.59
CA ALA A 196 12.87 22.37 7.78
C ALA A 196 12.15 23.74 7.77
N THR A 197 12.90 24.81 8.00
CA THR A 197 12.37 26.17 8.06
C THR A 197 12.93 27.00 6.91
N HIS A 198 12.05 27.54 6.08
CA HIS A 198 12.39 28.49 5.02
C HIS A 198 12.05 29.90 5.46
N THR A 199 13.05 30.74 5.63
CA THR A 199 12.85 32.16 5.93
C THR A 199 12.85 32.94 4.65
N LEU A 200 11.72 33.53 4.27
CA LEU A 200 11.57 34.35 3.09
C LEU A 200 12.21 35.73 3.27
N THR A 201 12.80 36.25 2.21
CA THR A 201 13.43 37.58 2.13
C THR A 201 13.08 38.25 0.80
N GLY A 202 13.14 39.57 0.76
CA GLY A 202 12.81 40.33 -0.45
C GLY A 202 11.52 41.14 -0.30
N THR A 203 11.20 41.93 -1.33
CA THR A 203 10.09 42.90 -1.32
C THR A 203 9.21 42.79 -2.56
N SER A 204 9.50 41.89 -3.50
CA SER A 204 8.74 41.74 -4.76
C SER A 204 9.06 40.44 -5.47
N GLY A 205 8.12 39.95 -6.28
CA GLY A 205 8.34 38.83 -7.21
C GLY A 205 7.97 37.45 -6.66
N THR A 206 8.65 36.45 -7.19
CA THR A 206 8.34 35.02 -6.88
C THR A 206 9.62 34.21 -6.64
N ALA A 207 9.53 33.18 -5.84
CA ALA A 207 10.59 32.22 -5.58
C ALA A 207 10.06 30.76 -5.56
N ASN A 208 10.89 29.83 -5.98
CA ASN A 208 10.58 28.41 -5.92
C ASN A 208 11.21 27.76 -4.67
N ILE A 209 10.41 27.07 -3.90
CA ILE A 209 10.86 26.12 -2.87
C ILE A 209 10.75 24.73 -3.48
N ALA A 210 11.88 24.08 -3.75
CA ALA A 210 11.86 22.72 -4.23
C ALA A 210 11.73 21.76 -3.04
N ILE A 211 10.75 20.84 -3.11
CA ILE A 211 10.47 19.83 -2.09
C ILE A 211 10.31 18.50 -2.81
N ASN A 212 11.14 17.53 -2.48
CA ASN A 212 11.21 16.24 -3.17
C ASN A 212 11.27 16.39 -4.71
N GLY A 213 12.12 17.31 -5.18
CA GLY A 213 12.30 17.59 -6.60
C GLY A 213 11.18 18.38 -7.28
N VAL A 214 10.08 18.68 -6.59
CA VAL A 214 8.96 19.46 -7.11
C VAL A 214 9.03 20.90 -6.64
N ASN A 215 8.89 21.85 -7.57
CA ASN A 215 8.91 23.28 -7.28
C ASN A 215 7.53 23.77 -6.82
N TYR A 216 7.50 24.40 -5.66
CA TYR A 216 6.34 25.09 -5.11
C TYR A 216 6.60 26.60 -5.13
N LEU A 217 5.73 27.33 -5.81
CA LEU A 217 5.92 28.76 -6.04
C LEU A 217 5.45 29.57 -4.84
N ALA A 218 6.36 30.33 -4.25
CA ALA A 218 6.06 31.40 -3.29
C ALA A 218 5.94 32.71 -4.04
N THR A 219 4.91 33.50 -3.75
CA THR A 219 4.69 34.83 -4.38
C THR A 219 4.68 35.90 -3.30
N PHE A 220 5.44 36.96 -3.51
CA PHE A 220 5.37 38.14 -2.65
C PHE A 220 4.02 38.83 -2.86
N THR A 221 3.36 39.16 -1.76
CA THR A 221 2.07 39.85 -1.79
C THR A 221 2.24 41.26 -1.16
N THR A 222 1.75 41.42 0.06
CA THR A 222 1.83 42.71 0.78
C THR A 222 3.09 42.82 1.63
N ASP A 223 3.46 41.69 2.26
CA ASP A 223 4.62 41.54 3.13
C ASP A 223 5.05 40.08 3.18
N LEU A 224 6.16 39.74 3.84
CA LEU A 224 6.71 38.41 3.90
C LEU A 224 5.88 37.48 4.77
N THR A 225 5.21 38.00 5.81
CA THR A 225 4.33 37.20 6.69
C THR A 225 3.11 36.72 5.90
N THR A 226 2.45 37.61 5.20
CA THR A 226 1.33 37.27 4.32
C THR A 226 1.77 36.37 3.16
N SER A 227 2.95 36.55 2.61
CA SER A 227 3.50 35.71 1.54
C SER A 227 3.74 34.27 2.05
N ALA A 228 4.30 34.10 3.22
CA ALA A 228 4.48 32.78 3.85
C ALA A 228 3.14 32.08 4.15
N ALA A 229 2.15 32.81 4.67
CA ALA A 229 0.82 32.28 4.92
C ALA A 229 0.10 31.87 3.64
N ASN A 230 0.22 32.68 2.57
CA ASN A 230 -0.35 32.37 1.26
C ASN A 230 0.31 31.14 0.62
N PHE A 231 1.62 30.98 0.77
CA PHE A 231 2.32 29.75 0.34
C PHE A 231 1.71 28.52 1.01
N VAL A 232 1.55 28.55 2.33
CA VAL A 232 0.94 27.45 3.08
C VAL A 232 -0.49 27.20 2.60
N THR A 233 -1.32 28.24 2.50
CA THR A 233 -2.71 28.10 2.05
C THR A 233 -2.81 27.47 0.66
N SER A 234 -1.92 27.85 -0.25
CA SER A 234 -1.93 27.34 -1.64
C SER A 234 -1.42 25.90 -1.76
N HIS A 235 -0.49 25.50 -0.91
CA HIS A 235 0.25 24.24 -1.11
C HIS A 235 0.07 23.20 0.00
N ALA A 236 -0.54 23.55 1.15
CA ALA A 236 -0.67 22.64 2.30
C ALA A 236 -1.34 21.31 1.93
N ALA A 237 -2.40 21.33 1.13
CA ALA A 237 -3.09 20.10 0.72
C ALA A 237 -2.19 19.17 -0.13
N ALA A 238 -1.46 19.75 -1.10
CA ALA A 238 -0.54 19.00 -1.96
C ALA A 238 0.65 18.43 -1.17
N LEU A 239 1.17 19.21 -0.22
CA LEU A 239 2.27 18.80 0.65
C LEU A 239 1.82 17.72 1.64
N LEU A 240 0.62 17.84 2.22
CA LEU A 240 0.06 16.83 3.12
C LEU A 240 -0.11 15.48 2.43
N LEU A 241 -0.56 15.49 1.17
CA LEU A 241 -0.64 14.26 0.36
C LEU A 241 0.74 13.61 0.16
N ARG A 242 1.83 14.39 0.22
CA ARG A 242 3.22 13.90 0.17
C ARG A 242 3.82 13.61 1.54
N GLY A 243 3.01 13.61 2.58
CA GLY A 243 3.46 13.36 3.95
C GLY A 243 4.21 14.53 4.58
N ILE A 244 3.94 15.76 4.17
CA ILE A 244 4.59 16.97 4.71
C ILE A 244 3.51 17.95 5.17
N VAL A 245 3.58 18.32 6.44
CA VAL A 245 2.73 19.37 7.02
C VAL A 245 3.44 20.71 6.86
N ALA A 246 2.79 21.65 6.20
CA ALA A 246 3.28 23.01 6.05
C ALA A 246 2.55 23.95 7.01
N THR A 247 3.30 24.77 7.74
CA THR A 247 2.79 25.85 8.59
C THR A 247 3.59 27.12 8.35
N SER A 248 3.12 28.26 8.81
CA SER A 248 3.84 29.54 8.72
C SER A 248 3.92 30.24 10.06
N SER A 249 5.01 30.94 10.29
CA SER A 249 5.21 31.80 11.47
C SER A 249 6.03 33.02 11.06
N GLY A 250 5.41 34.21 11.09
CA GLY A 250 6.03 35.39 10.52
C GLY A 250 6.43 35.20 9.07
N ALA A 251 7.63 35.62 8.70
CA ALA A 251 8.17 35.45 7.33
C ALA A 251 8.68 34.03 7.03
N THR A 252 8.37 33.04 7.87
CA THR A 252 8.90 31.69 7.72
C THR A 252 7.82 30.68 7.32
N VAL A 253 8.18 29.77 6.41
CA VAL A 253 7.45 28.55 6.11
C VAL A 253 8.14 27.38 6.81
N ILE A 254 7.40 26.64 7.60
CA ILE A 254 7.89 25.50 8.38
C ILE A 254 7.30 24.23 7.74
N LEU A 255 8.16 23.34 7.32
CA LEU A 255 7.82 22.04 6.75
C LEU A 255 8.17 20.96 7.77
N THR A 256 7.19 20.16 8.14
CA THR A 256 7.35 19.05 9.10
C THR A 256 6.94 17.75 8.45
N ALA A 257 7.79 16.72 8.51
CA ALA A 257 7.40 15.37 8.10
C ALA A 257 6.20 14.90 8.93
N SER A 258 5.14 14.44 8.26
CA SER A 258 3.94 13.93 8.95
C SER A 258 4.20 12.57 9.61
N ILE A 259 5.24 11.87 9.16
CA ILE A 259 5.66 10.57 9.67
C ILE A 259 7.08 10.73 10.21
N ALA A 260 7.27 10.47 11.50
CA ALA A 260 8.60 10.42 12.10
C ALA A 260 9.42 9.28 11.44
N GLY A 261 10.69 9.54 11.14
CA GLY A 261 11.54 8.57 10.48
C GLY A 261 11.56 8.67 8.94
N VAL A 262 10.60 9.37 8.35
CA VAL A 262 10.56 9.61 6.90
C VAL A 262 11.19 10.95 6.57
N ALA A 263 12.30 10.92 5.82
CA ALA A 263 12.97 12.13 5.37
C ALA A 263 12.30 12.73 4.13
N PHE A 264 12.44 14.03 3.96
CA PHE A 264 12.16 14.73 2.69
C PHE A 264 13.32 15.63 2.32
N THR A 265 13.48 15.89 1.03
CA THR A 265 14.47 16.84 0.52
C THR A 265 13.83 18.20 0.30
N THR A 266 14.54 19.26 0.63
CA THR A 266 14.12 20.63 0.30
C THR A 266 15.33 21.52 0.08
N THR A 267 15.17 22.55 -0.75
CA THR A 267 16.21 23.53 -1.04
C THR A 267 15.75 24.94 -0.64
N ALA A 268 16.70 25.83 -0.37
CA ALA A 268 16.39 27.23 -0.12
C ALA A 268 15.52 27.82 -1.22
N ALA A 269 14.66 28.79 -0.88
CA ALA A 269 13.78 29.42 -1.84
C ALA A 269 14.61 30.18 -2.90
N ALA A 270 14.59 29.65 -4.13
CA ALA A 270 15.33 30.21 -5.27
C ALA A 270 14.50 31.30 -5.99
N ASN A 271 15.07 32.46 -6.19
CA ASN A 271 14.41 33.51 -6.91
C ASN A 271 14.02 33.09 -8.34
N VAL A 272 12.82 33.45 -8.75
CA VAL A 272 12.28 33.25 -10.12
C VAL A 272 12.05 34.60 -10.78
N SER A 273 11.50 35.56 -10.04
CA SER A 273 11.27 36.93 -10.55
C SER A 273 11.35 37.94 -9.39
N GLY A 274 11.67 39.18 -9.70
CA GLY A 274 11.83 40.20 -8.66
C GLY A 274 13.05 39.96 -7.77
N ASN A 275 12.85 40.09 -6.44
CA ASN A 275 13.89 39.83 -5.45
C ASN A 275 13.48 38.92 -4.32
N LEU A 276 12.32 38.24 -4.43
CA LEU A 276 11.90 37.24 -3.45
C LEU A 276 12.89 36.07 -3.48
N ALA A 277 13.40 35.71 -2.33
CA ALA A 277 14.30 34.58 -2.12
C ALA A 277 14.11 34.05 -0.69
N GLY A 278 14.88 33.08 -0.27
CA GLY A 278 14.83 32.62 1.12
C GLY A 278 16.02 31.74 1.50
N SER A 279 16.29 31.70 2.80
CA SER A 279 17.26 30.79 3.39
C SER A 279 16.57 29.54 3.90
N LEU A 280 17.31 28.42 3.94
CA LEU A 280 16.87 27.15 4.50
C LEU A 280 17.67 26.88 5.79
N ALA A 281 16.97 26.54 6.85
CA ALA A 281 17.55 25.96 8.05
C ALA A 281 16.87 24.62 8.34
N ALA A 282 17.64 23.57 8.53
CA ALA A 282 17.16 22.32 9.07
C ALA A 282 17.08 22.48 10.59
N THR A 283 15.87 22.64 11.14
CA THR A 283 15.67 22.84 12.58
C THR A 283 15.69 21.52 13.35
N THR A 284 15.29 20.43 12.71
CA THR A 284 15.35 19.06 13.29
C THR A 284 15.71 18.09 12.19
N ALA A 285 16.75 17.30 12.43
CA ALA A 285 17.12 16.21 11.52
C ALA A 285 16.15 15.04 11.65
N ASN A 286 15.89 14.36 10.55
CA ASN A 286 15.15 13.09 10.58
C ASN A 286 15.95 12.02 11.34
N THR A 287 15.27 11.26 12.18
CA THR A 287 15.83 10.06 12.82
C THR A 287 14.94 8.88 12.50
N ALA A 288 15.51 7.84 11.91
CA ALA A 288 14.79 6.60 11.63
C ALA A 288 14.34 5.91 12.93
N PRO A 289 13.25 5.13 12.92
CA PRO A 289 12.82 4.37 14.09
C PRO A 289 13.89 3.33 14.47
N ALA A 290 14.04 3.10 15.77
CA ALA A 290 14.92 2.06 16.27
C ALA A 290 14.33 0.65 16.03
N ALA A 291 15.13 -0.38 16.25
CA ALA A 291 14.64 -1.75 16.32
C ALA A 291 13.66 -1.91 17.50
N LEU A 292 12.79 -2.92 17.41
CA LEU A 292 11.84 -3.25 18.49
C LEU A 292 12.59 -3.52 19.81
N GLY A 293 12.10 -2.92 20.88
CA GLY A 293 12.56 -3.17 22.25
C GLY A 293 12.23 -4.59 22.72
N THR A 294 12.71 -4.93 23.90
CA THR A 294 12.37 -6.21 24.56
C THR A 294 10.86 -6.24 24.82
N ASP A 295 10.20 -7.35 24.45
CA ASP A 295 8.77 -7.60 24.67
C ASP A 295 7.81 -6.61 23.99
N GLU A 296 8.31 -5.65 23.23
CA GLU A 296 7.53 -4.57 22.62
C GLU A 296 6.42 -5.08 21.70
N ALA A 297 6.67 -6.15 20.93
CA ALA A 297 5.63 -6.72 20.08
C ALA A 297 4.46 -7.30 20.87
N ALA A 298 4.71 -7.91 22.04
CA ALA A 298 3.67 -8.41 22.92
C ALA A 298 2.83 -7.25 23.51
N ASP A 299 3.48 -6.17 23.92
CA ASP A 299 2.83 -4.96 24.43
C ASP A 299 1.98 -4.28 23.35
N VAL A 300 2.49 -4.22 22.10
CA VAL A 300 1.76 -3.71 20.95
C VAL A 300 0.52 -4.56 20.67
N PHE A 301 0.63 -5.87 20.61
CA PHE A 301 -0.53 -6.75 20.38
C PHE A 301 -1.56 -6.63 21.50
N SER A 302 -1.13 -6.55 22.76
CA SER A 302 -2.02 -6.28 23.90
C SER A 302 -2.75 -4.94 23.76
N SER A 303 -2.03 -3.91 23.32
CA SER A 303 -2.60 -2.58 23.10
C SER A 303 -3.58 -2.57 21.93
N MET A 304 -3.31 -3.33 20.86
CA MET A 304 -4.23 -3.49 19.72
C MET A 304 -5.53 -4.16 20.13
N VAL A 305 -5.48 -5.24 20.92
CA VAL A 305 -6.67 -5.91 21.43
C VAL A 305 -7.48 -4.97 22.34
N LYS A 306 -6.83 -4.17 23.18
CA LYS A 306 -7.51 -3.18 24.01
C LYS A 306 -8.12 -2.02 23.22
N ALA A 307 -7.50 -1.64 22.12
CA ALA A 307 -7.97 -0.58 21.21
C ALA A 307 -9.09 -1.05 20.28
N ALA A 308 -9.28 -2.37 20.15
CA ALA A 308 -10.30 -2.95 19.28
C ALA A 308 -11.71 -2.63 19.81
N THR A 309 -12.62 -2.31 18.89
CA THR A 309 -14.03 -2.09 19.22
C THR A 309 -14.72 -3.38 19.63
N ASN A 310 -15.78 -3.29 20.42
CA ASN A 310 -16.56 -4.46 20.80
C ASN A 310 -17.15 -5.19 19.58
N GLU A 311 -17.46 -4.44 18.52
CA GLU A 311 -17.90 -5.00 17.25
C GLU A 311 -16.81 -5.87 16.63
N LEU A 312 -15.58 -5.37 16.53
CA LEU A 312 -14.46 -6.11 15.96
C LEU A 312 -14.14 -7.38 16.75
N ILE A 313 -14.11 -7.28 18.07
CA ILE A 313 -13.84 -8.43 18.96
C ILE A 313 -14.91 -9.50 18.87
N SER A 314 -16.18 -9.11 18.65
CA SER A 314 -17.32 -10.03 18.57
C SER A 314 -17.47 -10.70 17.21
N MET A 315 -16.71 -10.28 16.19
CA MET A 315 -16.77 -10.87 14.85
C MET A 315 -15.90 -12.12 14.76
N ASP A 316 -16.47 -13.18 14.18
CA ASP A 316 -15.71 -14.37 13.84
C ASP A 316 -14.67 -14.04 12.74
N GLY A 317 -13.51 -14.69 12.82
CA GLY A 317 -12.46 -14.53 11.81
C GLY A 317 -11.60 -13.25 11.96
N CYS A 318 -11.67 -12.58 13.12
CA CYS A 318 -10.76 -11.50 13.44
C CYS A 318 -9.31 -12.01 13.53
N TYR A 319 -8.37 -11.28 12.94
CA TYR A 319 -6.95 -11.65 12.85
C TYR A 319 -6.05 -10.42 13.03
N ILE A 320 -4.79 -10.67 13.33
CA ILE A 320 -3.73 -9.66 13.34
C ILE A 320 -2.73 -9.99 12.24
N ALA A 321 -2.60 -9.14 11.23
CA ALA A 321 -1.54 -9.23 10.24
C ALA A 321 -0.38 -8.32 10.64
N CYS A 322 0.85 -8.84 10.62
CA CYS A 322 2.01 -8.10 11.11
C CYS A 322 3.28 -8.42 10.30
N THR A 323 4.30 -7.58 10.46
CA THR A 323 5.64 -7.78 9.92
C THR A 323 6.32 -8.98 10.58
N ARG A 324 7.29 -9.56 9.87
CA ARG A 324 8.11 -10.66 10.40
C ARG A 324 8.91 -10.22 11.63
N SER A 325 9.42 -9.00 11.63
CA SER A 325 10.17 -8.44 12.75
C SER A 325 9.37 -8.45 14.06
N MET A 326 8.07 -8.14 14.02
CA MET A 326 7.19 -8.21 15.19
C MET A 326 7.01 -9.65 15.69
N ILE A 327 6.82 -10.61 14.78
CA ILE A 327 6.70 -12.02 15.18
C ILE A 327 8.00 -12.56 15.79
N GLU A 328 9.16 -12.22 15.24
CA GLU A 328 10.44 -12.66 15.80
C GLU A 328 10.67 -12.06 17.20
N ASN A 329 10.30 -10.82 17.41
CA ASN A 329 10.33 -10.18 18.74
C ASN A 329 9.38 -10.91 19.72
N TYR A 330 8.13 -11.17 19.31
CA TYR A 330 7.16 -11.90 20.12
C TYR A 330 7.62 -13.34 20.45
N LYS A 331 8.21 -14.06 19.50
CA LYS A 331 8.80 -15.38 19.75
C LYS A 331 9.94 -15.31 20.77
N SER A 332 10.77 -14.25 20.70
CA SER A 332 11.82 -14.03 21.70
C SER A 332 11.25 -13.89 23.11
N THR A 333 10.17 -13.11 23.25
CA THR A 333 9.42 -12.97 24.51
C THR A 333 8.90 -14.31 25.01
N LEU A 334 8.26 -15.11 24.13
CA LEU A 334 7.72 -16.42 24.53
C LEU A 334 8.83 -17.39 25.00
N ARG A 335 9.96 -17.40 24.33
CA ARG A 335 11.12 -18.22 24.70
C ARG A 335 11.69 -17.78 26.07
N ALA A 336 11.73 -16.50 26.31
CA ALA A 336 12.21 -15.96 27.59
C ALA A 336 11.28 -16.29 28.76
N LEU A 337 9.95 -16.25 28.53
CA LEU A 337 8.96 -16.49 29.58
C LEU A 337 8.71 -17.97 29.84
N ASN A 338 8.51 -18.79 28.82
CA ASN A 338 7.98 -20.17 28.95
C ASN A 338 8.85 -21.24 28.31
N GLY A 339 9.91 -20.90 27.61
CA GLY A 339 10.75 -21.85 26.87
C GLY A 339 10.07 -22.58 25.72
N SER A 340 8.78 -22.32 25.43
CA SER A 340 8.01 -22.99 24.39
C SER A 340 7.03 -22.06 23.67
N GLU A 341 7.08 -22.08 22.33
CA GLU A 341 6.13 -21.37 21.46
C GLU A 341 4.82 -22.17 21.28
N SER A 342 4.83 -23.47 21.55
CA SER A 342 3.70 -24.37 21.24
C SER A 342 2.43 -24.09 22.05
N ALA A 343 2.56 -23.41 23.19
CA ALA A 343 1.41 -23.08 24.05
C ALA A 343 0.45 -22.05 23.43
N VAL A 344 0.89 -21.30 22.41
CA VAL A 344 0.14 -20.23 21.72
C VAL A 344 -0.08 -20.51 20.24
N GLU A 345 0.20 -21.73 19.79
CA GLU A 345 -0.06 -22.14 18.41
C GLU A 345 -1.53 -22.49 18.20
N MET A 346 -2.09 -22.05 17.09
CA MET A 346 -3.41 -22.46 16.63
C MET A 346 -3.37 -22.92 15.17
N MET A 347 -4.43 -23.63 14.74
CA MET A 347 -4.57 -24.07 13.36
C MET A 347 -5.42 -23.08 12.58
N LEU A 348 -4.87 -22.51 11.52
CA LEU A 348 -5.59 -21.66 10.56
C LEU A 348 -5.42 -22.25 9.15
N ASN A 349 -6.52 -22.61 8.51
CA ASN A 349 -6.52 -23.20 7.16
C ASN A 349 -5.52 -24.37 6.99
N GLY A 350 -5.39 -25.24 8.00
CA GLY A 350 -4.47 -26.38 7.98
C GLY A 350 -2.99 -26.02 8.24
N ARG A 351 -2.67 -24.78 8.55
CA ARG A 351 -1.33 -24.33 8.91
C ARG A 351 -1.26 -23.95 10.38
N LYS A 352 -0.15 -24.23 11.03
CA LYS A 352 0.11 -23.74 12.38
C LYS A 352 0.52 -22.28 12.32
N VAL A 353 -0.21 -21.44 13.04
CA VAL A 353 0.09 -20.02 13.23
C VAL A 353 0.18 -19.72 14.71
N LEU A 354 0.97 -18.72 15.07
CA LEU A 354 0.96 -18.21 16.44
C LEU A 354 -0.34 -17.44 16.66
N SER A 355 -0.79 -17.40 17.89
CA SER A 355 -1.93 -16.60 18.31
C SER A 355 -1.54 -15.67 19.46
N PHE A 356 -2.22 -14.55 19.55
CA PHE A 356 -2.18 -13.66 20.69
C PHE A 356 -3.61 -13.47 21.20
N ASP A 357 -3.86 -13.79 22.45
CA ASP A 357 -5.20 -13.70 23.09
C ASP A 357 -6.34 -14.34 22.26
N GLY A 358 -6.03 -15.48 21.60
CA GLY A 358 -6.98 -16.20 20.75
C GLY A 358 -7.08 -15.69 19.30
N TYR A 359 -6.44 -14.58 18.95
CA TYR A 359 -6.43 -14.06 17.59
C TYR A 359 -5.22 -14.60 16.81
N PRO A 360 -5.41 -15.14 15.59
CA PRO A 360 -4.30 -15.63 14.79
C PRO A 360 -3.39 -14.48 14.34
N LEU A 361 -2.08 -14.71 14.46
CA LEU A 361 -1.05 -13.79 13.98
C LEU A 361 -0.61 -14.21 12.57
N ILE A 362 -0.99 -13.45 11.56
CA ILE A 362 -0.68 -13.73 10.15
C ILE A 362 0.55 -12.92 9.75
N VAL A 363 1.67 -13.63 9.56
CA VAL A 363 2.96 -13.01 9.24
C VAL A 363 3.05 -12.67 7.77
N ARG A 364 3.35 -11.41 7.46
CA ARG A 364 3.65 -10.95 6.11
C ARG A 364 5.17 -10.82 5.94
N LYS A 365 5.79 -11.88 5.43
CA LYS A 365 7.25 -11.98 5.30
C LYS A 365 7.84 -11.02 4.27
N ASP A 366 7.05 -10.71 3.25
CA ASP A 366 7.38 -9.81 2.16
C ASP A 366 7.45 -8.33 2.60
N TRP A 367 6.68 -7.94 3.64
CA TRP A 367 6.66 -6.55 4.08
C TRP A 367 8.02 -6.05 4.56
N ASP A 368 8.69 -6.78 5.45
CA ASP A 368 9.99 -6.36 5.97
C ASP A 368 11.00 -6.11 4.85
N THR A 369 11.04 -6.99 3.84
CA THR A 369 11.95 -6.87 2.71
C THR A 369 11.66 -5.62 1.87
N HIS A 370 10.40 -5.42 1.49
CA HIS A 370 10.01 -4.28 0.67
C HIS A 370 10.02 -2.96 1.44
N LEU A 371 9.66 -2.98 2.73
CA LEU A 371 9.75 -1.78 3.56
C LEU A 371 11.19 -1.32 3.73
N ALA A 372 12.12 -2.23 3.93
CA ALA A 372 13.54 -1.88 4.06
C ALA A 372 14.15 -1.38 2.75
N ALA A 373 13.78 -1.99 1.61
CA ALA A 373 14.35 -1.68 0.30
C ALA A 373 13.71 -0.43 -0.34
N ASP A 374 12.38 -0.36 -0.33
CA ASP A 374 11.61 0.59 -1.15
C ASP A 374 11.01 1.75 -0.33
N PHE A 375 10.89 1.58 0.99
CA PHE A 375 10.31 2.56 1.91
C PHE A 375 11.16 2.75 3.18
N PRO A 376 12.45 3.04 3.06
CA PRO A 376 13.33 3.14 4.22
C PRO A 376 12.83 4.20 5.20
N GLY A 377 12.79 3.85 6.49
CA GLY A 377 12.32 4.71 7.57
C GLY A 377 10.80 4.86 7.68
N GLN A 378 10.02 4.27 6.77
CA GLN A 378 8.55 4.38 6.79
C GLN A 378 7.93 3.23 7.57
N TYR A 379 7.74 3.40 8.88
CA TYR A 379 7.07 2.40 9.73
C TYR A 379 7.57 0.97 9.48
N PRO A 380 8.83 0.64 9.78
CA PRO A 380 9.44 -0.66 9.48
C PRO A 380 8.73 -1.80 10.21
N HIS A 381 8.13 -1.50 11.36
CA HIS A 381 7.33 -2.43 12.14
C HIS A 381 5.88 -1.98 12.07
N ARG A 382 5.01 -2.85 11.63
CA ARG A 382 3.59 -2.51 11.49
C ARG A 382 2.69 -3.73 11.61
N ALA A 383 1.49 -3.50 12.12
CA ALA A 383 0.46 -4.50 12.18
C ALA A 383 -0.93 -3.87 12.00
N TRP A 384 -1.89 -4.63 11.53
CA TRP A 384 -3.29 -4.29 11.62
C TRP A 384 -4.10 -5.44 12.19
N MET A 385 -5.17 -5.12 12.90
CA MET A 385 -6.19 -6.06 13.35
C MET A 385 -7.49 -5.75 12.64
N SER A 386 -8.09 -6.73 11.98
CA SER A 386 -9.34 -6.56 11.23
C SER A 386 -9.97 -7.92 10.97
N VAL A 387 -11.10 -7.90 10.27
CA VAL A 387 -11.72 -9.08 9.66
C VAL A 387 -11.53 -9.05 8.16
N LYS A 388 -11.49 -10.23 7.54
CA LYS A 388 -11.25 -10.38 6.10
C LYS A 388 -12.27 -9.62 5.24
N GLU A 389 -13.52 -9.61 5.67
CA GLU A 389 -14.65 -9.00 4.96
C GLU A 389 -14.54 -7.47 4.91
N ASN A 390 -13.77 -6.88 5.84
CA ASN A 390 -13.54 -5.44 5.88
C ASN A 390 -12.55 -4.95 4.82
N LEU A 391 -11.68 -5.82 4.33
CA LEU A 391 -10.63 -5.47 3.37
C LEU A 391 -10.95 -6.04 1.99
N ILE A 392 -11.25 -5.17 1.02
CA ILE A 392 -11.67 -5.58 -0.31
C ILE A 392 -10.59 -5.24 -1.33
N PHE A 393 -10.19 -6.24 -2.11
CA PHE A 393 -9.46 -6.08 -3.35
C PHE A 393 -10.41 -6.28 -4.51
N GLY A 394 -10.47 -5.31 -5.41
CA GLY A 394 -11.28 -5.35 -6.62
C GLY A 394 -10.44 -5.58 -7.86
N THR A 395 -10.88 -6.50 -8.69
CA THR A 395 -10.32 -6.75 -10.01
C THR A 395 -11.44 -6.93 -11.02
N ASP A 396 -11.14 -6.64 -12.27
CA ASP A 396 -12.06 -6.77 -13.41
C ASP A 396 -11.95 -8.16 -14.07
N GLY A 397 -11.83 -9.20 -13.24
CA GLY A 397 -11.45 -10.55 -13.63
C GLY A 397 -12.35 -11.29 -14.62
N ALA A 398 -13.55 -10.76 -14.92
CA ALA A 398 -14.50 -11.38 -15.85
C ALA A 398 -14.77 -10.51 -17.07
N SER A 399 -14.19 -9.30 -17.18
CA SER A 399 -14.39 -8.42 -18.32
C SER A 399 -13.41 -8.70 -19.46
N ASP A 400 -13.71 -8.17 -20.64
CA ASP A 400 -12.89 -8.29 -21.84
C ASP A 400 -11.51 -7.58 -21.72
N ASP A 401 -11.32 -6.79 -20.66
CA ASP A 401 -10.08 -6.03 -20.41
C ASP A 401 -8.96 -6.85 -19.75
N ASN A 402 -9.24 -8.06 -19.25
CA ASN A 402 -8.22 -8.95 -18.71
C ASN A 402 -7.73 -9.89 -19.81
N SER A 403 -6.52 -9.68 -20.25
CA SER A 403 -5.90 -10.53 -21.25
C SER A 403 -4.58 -11.11 -20.76
N VAL A 404 -4.35 -12.38 -21.05
CA VAL A 404 -3.03 -12.99 -20.95
C VAL A 404 -2.66 -13.46 -22.35
N GLU A 405 -1.62 -12.86 -22.88
CA GLU A 405 -1.14 -13.15 -24.22
C GLU A 405 0.26 -13.75 -24.18
N VAL A 406 0.46 -14.79 -24.97
CA VAL A 406 1.79 -15.35 -25.20
C VAL A 406 2.00 -15.40 -26.72
N PHE A 407 3.00 -14.71 -27.20
CA PHE A 407 3.30 -14.69 -28.62
C PHE A 407 4.79 -14.59 -28.90
N TYR A 408 5.21 -15.12 -30.03
CA TYR A 408 6.57 -15.00 -30.52
C TYR A 408 6.70 -13.77 -31.43
N ASP A 409 7.56 -12.84 -31.05
CA ASP A 409 7.91 -11.69 -31.89
C ASP A 409 9.11 -12.03 -32.78
N GLN A 410 8.88 -12.08 -34.07
CA GLN A 410 9.91 -12.40 -35.07
C GLN A 410 10.98 -11.32 -35.21
N VAL A 411 10.64 -10.05 -34.90
CA VAL A 411 11.56 -8.93 -35.05
C VAL A 411 12.60 -8.95 -33.94
N SER A 412 12.14 -9.05 -32.71
CA SER A 412 13.03 -9.12 -31.54
C SER A 412 13.56 -10.53 -31.26
N GLN A 413 13.01 -11.56 -31.91
CA GLN A 413 13.29 -12.99 -31.68
C GLN A 413 13.05 -13.42 -30.24
N ASN A 414 12.07 -12.79 -29.59
CA ASN A 414 11.68 -13.08 -28.21
C ASN A 414 10.27 -13.65 -28.13
N ASN A 415 10.05 -14.51 -27.15
CA ASN A 415 8.71 -14.91 -26.73
C ASN A 415 8.23 -13.92 -25.69
N ILE A 416 7.10 -13.26 -25.92
CA ILE A 416 6.54 -12.21 -25.08
C ILE A 416 5.37 -12.80 -24.30
N PHE A 417 5.41 -12.55 -22.99
CA PHE A 417 4.34 -12.88 -22.04
C PHE A 417 3.77 -11.55 -21.55
N ARG A 418 2.49 -11.34 -21.75
CA ARG A 418 1.80 -10.11 -21.38
C ARG A 418 0.55 -10.46 -20.59
N ALA A 419 0.33 -9.76 -19.49
CA ALA A 419 -0.92 -9.80 -18.74
C ALA A 419 -1.41 -8.37 -18.50
N GLU A 420 -2.69 -8.13 -18.78
CA GLU A 420 -3.37 -6.87 -18.51
C GLU A 420 -4.56 -7.15 -17.59
N TYR A 421 -4.71 -6.34 -16.54
CA TYR A 421 -5.77 -6.49 -15.55
C TYR A 421 -6.03 -5.17 -14.83
N LYS A 422 -7.16 -5.05 -14.17
CA LYS A 422 -7.46 -3.90 -13.31
C LYS A 422 -7.33 -4.29 -11.85
N ALA A 423 -6.83 -3.39 -11.04
CA ALA A 423 -6.60 -3.59 -9.62
C ALA A 423 -6.96 -2.35 -8.81
N GLY A 424 -7.54 -2.57 -7.65
CA GLY A 424 -7.84 -1.52 -6.67
C GLY A 424 -8.15 -2.10 -5.31
N THR A 425 -7.94 -1.33 -4.26
CA THR A 425 -8.24 -1.72 -2.88
C THR A 425 -9.22 -0.77 -2.24
N GLN A 426 -9.99 -1.24 -1.29
CA GLN A 426 -10.81 -0.43 -0.40
C GLN A 426 -11.08 -1.20 0.90
N TYR A 427 -11.15 -0.49 2.01
CA TYR A 427 -11.71 -1.05 3.25
C TYR A 427 -13.05 -0.40 3.57
N ILE A 428 -13.89 -1.14 4.29
CA ILE A 428 -15.29 -0.78 4.46
C ILE A 428 -15.48 0.09 5.70
N HIS A 429 -15.23 -0.49 6.84
CA HIS A 429 -15.54 0.06 8.14
C HIS A 429 -14.27 0.48 8.88
N PRO A 430 -14.06 1.79 9.14
CA PRO A 430 -12.96 2.27 9.96
C PRO A 430 -12.98 1.69 11.38
N GLU A 431 -14.17 1.49 11.94
CA GLU A 431 -14.37 0.93 13.28
C GLU A 431 -13.97 -0.55 13.42
N LEU A 432 -13.85 -1.28 12.31
CA LEU A 432 -13.37 -2.67 12.27
C LEU A 432 -11.89 -2.78 11.91
N LEU A 433 -11.12 -1.74 12.20
CA LEU A 433 -9.70 -1.69 11.89
C LEU A 433 -8.94 -1.09 13.07
N VAL A 434 -7.93 -1.80 13.56
CA VAL A 434 -6.94 -1.26 14.51
C VAL A 434 -5.58 -1.30 13.85
N LEU A 435 -4.84 -0.22 13.93
CA LEU A 435 -3.52 -0.06 13.32
C LEU A 435 -2.44 0.05 14.39
N ALA A 436 -1.31 -0.61 14.16
CA ALA A 436 -0.08 -0.41 14.89
C ALA A 436 1.06 -0.04 13.92
N TYR A 437 1.74 1.08 14.15
CA TYR A 437 2.81 1.59 13.29
C TYR A 437 3.72 2.58 14.02
#